data_9ed9c13b91f71ec2ddc34902ee71f7b1
#
_entry.id   9ed9c13b91f71ec2ddc34902ee71f7b1
#
_cell.length_a   1.000
_cell.length_b   1.000
_cell.length_c   1.000
_cell.angle_alpha   90.00
_cell.angle_beta   90.00
_cell.angle_gamma   90.00
#
_symmetry.space_group_name_H-M   'P 1'
#
loop_
_entity.id
_entity.type
_entity.pdbx_description
1 polymer ?
#
loop_
_entity_poly.entity_id
_entity_poly.type
_entity_poly.pdbx_seq_one_letter_code
_entity_poly.pdbx_strand_id
1 'polypeptide(L)'
;MLIANRGEIALRILRTLRDMGIEAAIIHGKEDRLSLPVMMSDIAYPNYRANPLDSYLDIEAVVNAAKELECDAVHPGYGFLAENAQFVKRLTEEGITCIGPSSDVITLLGDKIEARAAMEAAGLPVAKGSSEPISDEKVASSLADEIGYPVIIKAAAGGGGIGMQIVDEESQFASALKLCMSRAKSAFGDERVFVEKYIQGAQHVEFQVLADGKNAIHFGERFCSIQRRHQKLVEEGPWLSDEKREEIGALVCKGAESVGYKGLATFEFLRDANGDFYFLEVNPRVQVEHTVTELITGYNLVELGIRVAQGEDLPLSQSDIAWRGHAIQCRLNAEDPKEFVPSPGRLWDCHFPSGFGIRCDTHAHPGYEMPGCFDSLLAKLLTWGHDREDAVRRMRTALDETQITGVQHLIPLHRRIMDEPDFLNRDITIPVSYKHLTLPTTAYV
;
A
#
# COMPACT_ATOMS: atom_id res chain seq x y z
N MET A 1 3.96 -21.04 11.92
CA MET A 1 3.67 -19.58 11.82
C MET A 1 2.19 -19.37 11.49
N LEU A 2 1.50 -18.42 12.15
CA LEU A 2 0.12 -18.06 11.82
C LEU A 2 0.08 -16.92 10.79
N ILE A 3 -0.71 -17.06 9.73
CA ILE A 3 -1.04 -16.01 8.77
C ILE A 3 -2.33 -15.33 9.25
N ALA A 4 -2.22 -14.11 9.76
CA ALA A 4 -3.35 -13.30 10.26
C ALA A 4 -3.89 -12.38 9.17
N ASN A 5 -4.23 -12.94 8.02
CA ASN A 5 -4.76 -12.23 6.87
C ASN A 5 -5.53 -13.15 5.93
N ARG A 6 -6.11 -12.62 4.86
CA ARG A 6 -6.92 -13.29 3.85
C ARG A 6 -6.50 -12.93 2.42
N GLY A 7 -7.19 -13.50 1.47
CA GLY A 7 -7.05 -13.08 0.07
C GLY A 7 -5.70 -13.46 -0.54
N GLU A 8 -5.27 -12.66 -1.51
CA GLU A 8 -4.04 -12.96 -2.27
C GLU A 8 -2.79 -12.88 -1.40
N ILE A 9 -2.75 -11.95 -0.40
CA ILE A 9 -1.57 -11.81 0.45
C ILE A 9 -1.40 -13.00 1.39
N ALA A 10 -2.49 -13.57 1.90
CA ALA A 10 -2.39 -14.78 2.69
C ALA A 10 -1.82 -15.96 1.88
N LEU A 11 -2.25 -16.11 0.64
CA LEU A 11 -1.69 -17.11 -0.28
C LEU A 11 -0.23 -16.82 -0.65
N ARG A 12 0.10 -15.55 -0.84
CA ARG A 12 1.48 -15.11 -1.12
C ARG A 12 2.44 -15.47 0.01
N ILE A 13 2.03 -15.20 1.26
CA ILE A 13 2.79 -15.56 2.47
C ILE A 13 2.88 -17.08 2.60
N LEU A 14 1.78 -17.81 2.45
CA LEU A 14 1.72 -19.25 2.52
C LEU A 14 2.73 -19.93 1.57
N ARG A 15 2.80 -19.46 0.33
CA ARG A 15 3.77 -19.96 -0.66
C ARG A 15 5.20 -19.75 -0.20
N THR A 16 5.53 -18.57 0.33
CA THR A 16 6.87 -18.30 0.88
C THR A 16 7.20 -19.20 2.07
N LEU A 17 6.26 -19.38 3.01
CA LEU A 17 6.48 -20.26 4.16
C LEU A 17 6.78 -21.70 3.72
N ARG A 18 6.06 -22.19 2.71
CA ARG A 18 6.31 -23.51 2.14
C ARG A 18 7.68 -23.64 1.49
N ASP A 19 8.08 -22.61 0.73
CA ASP A 19 9.42 -22.59 0.11
C ASP A 19 10.54 -22.57 1.17
N MET A 20 10.28 -21.93 2.34
CA MET A 20 11.18 -21.91 3.49
C MET A 20 11.08 -23.18 4.37
N GLY A 21 10.18 -24.11 4.09
CA GLY A 21 9.93 -25.29 4.92
C GLY A 21 9.30 -25.00 6.28
N ILE A 22 8.58 -23.88 6.41
CA ILE A 22 7.89 -23.44 7.63
C ILE A 22 6.43 -23.88 7.57
N GLU A 23 5.97 -24.60 8.60
CA GLU A 23 4.57 -24.98 8.72
C GLU A 23 3.67 -23.73 8.86
N ALA A 24 2.59 -23.70 8.09
CA ALA A 24 1.72 -22.54 7.98
C ALA A 24 0.29 -22.83 8.47
N ALA A 25 -0.12 -22.08 9.49
CA ALA A 25 -1.53 -21.99 9.89
C ALA A 25 -2.15 -20.72 9.32
N ILE A 26 -3.44 -20.75 8.97
CA ILE A 26 -4.20 -19.58 8.55
C ILE A 26 -5.45 -19.41 9.40
N ILE A 27 -5.69 -18.19 9.88
CA ILE A 27 -6.95 -17.82 10.49
C ILE A 27 -7.96 -17.43 9.42
N HIS A 28 -9.24 -17.82 9.56
CA HIS A 28 -10.24 -17.46 8.56
C HIS A 28 -11.63 -17.23 9.13
N GLY A 29 -12.36 -16.26 8.56
CA GLY A 29 -13.80 -16.08 8.76
C GLY A 29 -14.62 -17.11 7.99
N LYS A 30 -15.92 -17.08 8.23
CA LYS A 30 -16.89 -17.98 7.56
C LYS A 30 -16.90 -17.77 6.05
N GLU A 31 -16.75 -16.54 5.61
CA GLU A 31 -16.78 -16.10 4.20
C GLU A 31 -15.60 -16.66 3.42
N ASP A 32 -14.46 -16.86 4.08
CA ASP A 32 -13.22 -17.33 3.46
C ASP A 32 -12.98 -18.85 3.58
N ARG A 33 -13.90 -19.60 4.17
CA ARG A 33 -13.73 -21.05 4.42
C ARG A 33 -13.38 -21.89 3.18
N LEU A 34 -13.77 -21.42 1.99
CA LEU A 34 -13.50 -22.07 0.71
C LEU A 34 -12.53 -21.25 -0.15
N SER A 35 -11.85 -20.27 0.44
CA SER A 35 -10.83 -19.51 -0.27
C SER A 35 -9.57 -20.34 -0.49
N LEU A 36 -8.86 -20.06 -1.56
CA LEU A 36 -7.69 -20.83 -1.96
C LEU A 36 -6.61 -20.89 -0.85
N PRO A 37 -6.26 -19.79 -0.14
CA PRO A 37 -5.28 -19.88 0.95
C PRO A 37 -5.72 -20.82 2.08
N VAL A 38 -7.01 -20.86 2.43
CA VAL A 38 -7.54 -21.77 3.45
C VAL A 38 -7.46 -23.22 3.01
N MET A 39 -7.86 -23.50 1.75
CA MET A 39 -7.80 -24.87 1.20
C MET A 39 -6.37 -25.39 1.05
N MET A 40 -5.39 -24.50 0.90
CA MET A 40 -3.99 -24.86 0.69
C MET A 40 -3.15 -24.83 1.97
N SER A 41 -3.62 -24.26 3.07
CA SER A 41 -2.86 -24.19 4.32
C SER A 41 -2.71 -25.58 4.95
N ASP A 42 -1.65 -25.74 5.76
CA ASP A 42 -1.43 -26.97 6.51
C ASP A 42 -2.45 -27.08 7.66
N ILE A 43 -2.75 -25.94 8.28
CA ILE A 43 -3.74 -25.81 9.35
C ILE A 43 -4.66 -24.64 9.05
N ALA A 44 -5.97 -24.87 8.99
CA ALA A 44 -6.99 -23.84 8.86
C ALA A 44 -7.71 -23.64 10.20
N TYR A 45 -7.58 -22.45 10.80
CA TYR A 45 -8.19 -22.12 12.09
C TYR A 45 -9.44 -21.26 11.89
N PRO A 46 -10.64 -21.77 12.20
CA PRO A 46 -11.88 -21.04 12.01
C PRO A 46 -12.07 -19.99 13.13
N ASN A 47 -12.16 -18.71 12.76
CA ASN A 47 -12.48 -17.59 13.63
C ASN A 47 -13.78 -16.92 13.18
N TYR A 48 -14.92 -17.61 13.38
CA TYR A 48 -16.20 -17.10 12.93
C TYR A 48 -16.76 -16.05 13.88
N ARG A 49 -17.05 -14.87 13.37
CA ARG A 49 -17.64 -13.75 14.09
C ARG A 49 -18.96 -13.31 13.47
N ALA A 50 -19.81 -12.63 14.24
CA ALA A 50 -21.08 -12.08 13.76
C ALA A 50 -20.83 -10.97 12.69
N ASN A 51 -19.85 -10.11 12.94
CA ASN A 51 -19.33 -9.19 11.93
C ASN A 51 -18.12 -9.86 11.26
N PRO A 52 -18.13 -10.08 9.93
CA PRO A 52 -17.02 -10.75 9.23
C PRO A 52 -15.66 -10.08 9.40
N LEU A 53 -15.62 -8.75 9.54
CA LEU A 53 -14.38 -8.00 9.75
C LEU A 53 -13.69 -8.37 11.07
N ASP A 54 -14.46 -8.67 12.11
CA ASP A 54 -13.92 -9.04 13.42
C ASP A 54 -13.19 -10.39 13.40
N SER A 55 -13.43 -11.23 12.37
CA SER A 55 -12.64 -12.44 12.14
C SER A 55 -11.16 -12.16 11.94
N TYR A 56 -10.80 -10.91 11.56
CA TYR A 56 -9.44 -10.48 11.28
C TYR A 56 -9.01 -9.25 12.10
N LEU A 57 -9.94 -8.57 12.79
CA LEU A 57 -9.67 -7.36 13.57
C LEU A 57 -9.70 -7.57 15.09
N ASP A 58 -10.23 -8.71 15.56
CA ASP A 58 -10.26 -9.05 16.97
C ASP A 58 -8.86 -9.52 17.43
N ILE A 59 -8.12 -8.61 18.10
CA ILE A 59 -6.77 -8.84 18.56
C ILE A 59 -6.67 -10.11 19.43
N GLU A 60 -7.54 -10.23 20.43
CA GLU A 60 -7.47 -11.36 21.37
C GLU A 60 -7.80 -12.69 20.69
N ALA A 61 -8.69 -12.68 19.71
CA ALA A 61 -8.99 -13.89 18.96
C ALA A 61 -7.79 -14.36 18.11
N VAL A 62 -7.07 -13.42 17.46
CA VAL A 62 -5.89 -13.76 16.68
C VAL A 62 -4.73 -14.23 17.58
N VAL A 63 -4.51 -13.55 18.71
CA VAL A 63 -3.49 -13.93 19.70
C VAL A 63 -3.80 -15.32 20.28
N ASN A 64 -5.04 -15.58 20.66
CA ASN A 64 -5.43 -16.87 21.19
C ASN A 64 -5.29 -17.99 20.14
N ALA A 65 -5.65 -17.74 18.88
CA ALA A 65 -5.41 -18.69 17.79
C ALA A 65 -3.92 -19.05 17.64
N ALA A 66 -3.05 -18.04 17.71
CA ALA A 66 -1.60 -18.26 17.65
C ALA A 66 -1.09 -19.12 18.83
N LYS A 67 -1.62 -18.89 20.03
CA LYS A 67 -1.28 -19.66 21.25
C LYS A 67 -1.80 -21.10 21.18
N GLU A 68 -3.06 -21.29 20.82
CA GLU A 68 -3.69 -22.63 20.71
C GLU A 68 -3.00 -23.49 19.64
N LEU A 69 -2.46 -22.87 18.60
CA LEU A 69 -1.72 -23.54 17.54
C LEU A 69 -0.20 -23.60 17.81
N GLU A 70 0.23 -23.17 18.99
CA GLU A 70 1.65 -23.14 19.38
C GLU A 70 2.56 -22.47 18.33
N CYS A 71 2.07 -21.35 17.76
CA CYS A 71 2.80 -20.61 16.72
C CYS A 71 3.92 -19.76 17.32
N ASP A 72 5.14 -19.88 16.81
CA ASP A 72 6.28 -19.03 17.19
C ASP A 72 6.17 -17.60 16.67
N ALA A 73 5.44 -17.41 15.57
CA ALA A 73 5.32 -16.12 14.91
C ALA A 73 3.97 -15.93 14.21
N VAL A 74 3.60 -14.65 14.00
CA VAL A 74 2.42 -14.23 13.25
C VAL A 74 2.83 -13.26 12.13
N HIS A 75 2.38 -13.54 10.91
CA HIS A 75 2.53 -12.63 9.79
C HIS A 75 1.22 -11.87 9.52
N PRO A 76 1.15 -10.56 9.75
CA PRO A 76 -0.09 -9.79 9.61
C PRO A 76 -0.41 -9.42 8.13
N GLY A 77 0.53 -9.58 7.19
CA GLY A 77 0.36 -9.13 5.81
C GLY A 77 0.23 -7.61 5.69
N TYR A 78 -0.83 -7.13 5.03
CA TYR A 78 -1.23 -5.73 4.96
C TYR A 78 -2.71 -5.55 5.27
N GLY A 79 -3.13 -4.34 5.68
CA GLY A 79 -4.48 -4.08 6.19
C GLY A 79 -4.74 -4.76 7.53
N PHE A 80 -5.99 -4.82 7.94
CA PHE A 80 -6.41 -5.40 9.23
C PHE A 80 -5.52 -4.98 10.41
N LEU A 81 -4.80 -5.92 11.02
CA LEU A 81 -3.95 -5.67 12.20
C LEU A 81 -2.48 -5.34 11.86
N ALA A 82 -2.13 -5.24 10.58
CA ALA A 82 -0.72 -5.06 10.16
C ALA A 82 -0.07 -3.76 10.68
N GLU A 83 -0.85 -2.72 10.93
CA GLU A 83 -0.40 -1.42 11.47
C GLU A 83 -0.93 -1.16 12.89
N ASN A 84 -1.35 -2.22 13.60
CA ASN A 84 -1.90 -2.09 14.93
C ASN A 84 -0.84 -2.32 16.01
N ALA A 85 -0.39 -1.25 16.65
CA ALA A 85 0.63 -1.30 17.70
C ALA A 85 0.22 -2.17 18.90
N GLN A 86 -1.06 -2.14 19.27
CA GLN A 86 -1.57 -2.94 20.38
C GLN A 86 -1.53 -4.44 20.07
N PHE A 87 -1.81 -4.82 18.83
CA PHE A 87 -1.69 -6.20 18.39
C PHE A 87 -0.25 -6.72 18.51
N VAL A 88 0.72 -5.94 18.01
CA VAL A 88 2.14 -6.30 18.12
C VAL A 88 2.58 -6.40 19.59
N LYS A 89 2.13 -5.46 20.44
CA LYS A 89 2.41 -5.50 21.88
C LYS A 89 1.84 -6.77 22.53
N ARG A 90 0.59 -7.12 22.23
CA ARG A 90 -0.06 -8.34 22.77
C ARG A 90 0.68 -9.62 22.36
N LEU A 91 1.10 -9.74 21.09
CA LEU A 91 1.91 -10.88 20.64
C LEU A 91 3.24 -10.95 21.41
N THR A 92 3.91 -9.80 21.58
CA THR A 92 5.20 -9.73 22.32
C THR A 92 5.05 -10.16 23.77
N GLU A 93 3.97 -9.76 24.46
CA GLU A 93 3.65 -10.18 25.84
C GLU A 93 3.47 -11.70 25.98
N GLU A 94 3.01 -12.37 24.90
CA GLU A 94 2.86 -13.83 24.84
C GLU A 94 4.13 -14.54 24.32
N GLY A 95 5.21 -13.81 24.02
CA GLY A 95 6.45 -14.36 23.48
C GLY A 95 6.35 -14.77 22.01
N ILE A 96 5.35 -14.28 21.27
CA ILE A 96 5.11 -14.58 19.86
C ILE A 96 5.68 -13.45 19.00
N THR A 97 6.50 -13.79 18.00
CA THR A 97 7.10 -12.80 17.09
C THR A 97 6.07 -12.30 16.07
N CYS A 98 5.86 -10.97 15.99
CA CYS A 98 5.15 -10.38 14.87
C CYS A 98 6.14 -10.11 13.72
N ILE A 99 5.78 -10.52 12.48
CA ILE A 99 6.62 -10.23 11.30
C ILE A 99 6.39 -8.78 10.89
N GLY A 100 7.30 -7.92 11.32
CA GLY A 100 7.24 -6.46 11.13
C GLY A 100 7.97 -5.71 12.24
N PRO A 101 7.81 -4.38 12.31
CA PRO A 101 8.45 -3.55 13.33
C PRO A 101 7.81 -3.70 14.71
N SER A 102 8.45 -3.12 15.72
CA SER A 102 7.94 -3.08 17.09
C SER A 102 6.69 -2.19 17.24
N SER A 103 5.95 -2.39 18.33
CA SER A 103 4.79 -1.56 18.68
C SER A 103 5.11 -0.08 18.77
N ASP A 104 6.28 0.26 19.29
CA ASP A 104 6.72 1.65 19.48
C ASP A 104 7.00 2.32 18.12
N VAL A 105 7.64 1.59 17.21
CA VAL A 105 7.89 2.08 15.83
C VAL A 105 6.58 2.25 15.06
N ILE A 106 5.62 1.32 15.20
CA ILE A 106 4.29 1.46 14.59
C ILE A 106 3.57 2.69 15.15
N THR A 107 3.64 2.91 16.46
CA THR A 107 3.02 4.08 17.10
C THR A 107 3.63 5.37 16.61
N LEU A 108 4.97 5.47 16.57
CA LEU A 108 5.69 6.63 16.06
C LEU A 108 5.33 6.95 14.60
N LEU A 109 5.38 5.94 13.73
CA LEU A 109 5.12 6.11 12.29
C LEU A 109 3.64 6.27 11.95
N GLY A 110 2.74 5.84 12.83
CA GLY A 110 1.29 6.03 12.72
C GLY A 110 0.84 7.44 13.07
N ASP A 111 1.60 8.17 13.89
CA ASP A 111 1.38 9.60 14.15
C ASP A 111 2.05 10.43 13.06
N LYS A 112 1.24 11.13 12.26
CA LYS A 112 1.74 11.90 11.09
C LYS A 112 2.72 13.01 11.46
N ILE A 113 2.62 13.54 12.68
CA ILE A 113 3.48 14.63 13.16
C ILE A 113 4.82 14.05 13.58
N GLU A 114 4.76 13.05 14.45
CA GLU A 114 5.97 12.42 14.98
C GLU A 114 6.75 11.74 13.86
N ALA A 115 6.07 11.04 12.95
CA ALA A 115 6.67 10.44 11.76
C ALA A 115 7.37 11.50 10.89
N ARG A 116 6.67 12.60 10.59
CA ARG A 116 7.24 13.71 9.81
C ARG A 116 8.45 14.32 10.49
N ALA A 117 8.36 14.65 11.78
CA ALA A 117 9.45 15.23 12.55
C ALA A 117 10.67 14.29 12.62
N ALA A 118 10.44 12.99 12.83
CA ALA A 118 11.51 11.99 12.83
C ALA A 118 12.19 11.88 11.46
N MET A 119 11.42 11.87 10.38
CA MET A 119 11.97 11.78 9.02
C MET A 119 12.69 13.07 8.59
N GLU A 120 12.16 14.23 8.95
CA GLU A 120 12.84 15.52 8.71
C GLU A 120 14.17 15.59 9.48
N ALA A 121 14.20 15.15 10.74
CA ALA A 121 15.43 15.06 11.53
C ALA A 121 16.46 14.10 10.94
N ALA A 122 16.02 13.03 10.27
CA ALA A 122 16.87 12.11 9.53
C ALA A 122 17.35 12.67 8.17
N GLY A 123 16.82 13.83 7.75
CA GLY A 123 17.21 14.54 6.52
C GLY A 123 16.30 14.27 5.31
N LEU A 124 15.15 13.61 5.49
CA LEU A 124 14.19 13.46 4.41
C LEU A 124 13.52 14.83 4.11
N PRO A 125 13.35 15.17 2.82
CA PRO A 125 12.66 16.39 2.45
C PRO A 125 11.17 16.31 2.78
N VAL A 126 10.65 17.34 3.46
CA VAL A 126 9.23 17.46 3.83
C VAL A 126 8.61 18.70 3.20
N ALA A 127 7.32 18.68 2.90
CA ALA A 127 6.62 19.87 2.43
C ALA A 127 6.58 20.94 3.54
N LYS A 128 6.69 22.23 3.18
CA LYS A 128 6.50 23.30 4.17
C LYS A 128 5.10 23.22 4.77
N GLY A 129 5.00 23.34 6.10
CA GLY A 129 3.72 23.23 6.78
C GLY A 129 3.81 23.41 8.29
N SER A 130 2.68 23.24 8.96
CA SER A 130 2.60 23.29 10.42
C SER A 130 3.38 22.13 11.06
N SER A 131 4.16 22.44 12.07
CA SER A 131 4.86 21.45 12.90
C SER A 131 3.94 20.81 13.96
N GLU A 132 2.83 21.46 14.27
CA GLU A 132 1.84 21.05 15.27
C GLU A 132 0.41 21.25 14.76
N PRO A 133 -0.58 20.52 15.31
CA PRO A 133 -1.97 20.73 14.99
C PRO A 133 -2.44 22.11 15.45
N ILE A 134 -3.15 22.82 14.57
CA ILE A 134 -3.62 24.19 14.80
C ILE A 134 -5.12 24.15 15.09
N SER A 135 -5.53 24.85 16.16
CA SER A 135 -6.93 25.12 16.49
C SER A 135 -7.31 26.61 16.37
N ASP A 136 -6.33 27.50 16.26
CA ASP A 136 -6.51 28.94 16.13
C ASP A 136 -6.55 29.37 14.65
N GLU A 137 -7.67 29.99 14.23
CA GLU A 137 -7.88 30.43 12.84
C GLU A 137 -6.85 31.47 12.39
N LYS A 138 -6.38 32.36 13.30
CA LYS A 138 -5.40 33.40 12.96
C LYS A 138 -4.01 32.81 12.76
N VAL A 139 -3.63 31.85 13.60
CA VAL A 139 -2.35 31.13 13.47
C VAL A 139 -2.34 30.37 12.15
N ALA A 140 -3.41 29.65 11.81
CA ALA A 140 -3.54 28.91 10.56
C ALA A 140 -3.47 29.83 9.33
N SER A 141 -4.11 31.01 9.37
CA SER A 141 -4.09 31.97 8.28
C SER A 141 -2.67 32.56 8.09
N SER A 142 -2.03 33.00 9.17
CA SER A 142 -0.67 33.54 9.09
C SER A 142 0.32 32.52 8.53
N LEU A 143 0.18 31.26 8.92
CA LEU A 143 1.04 30.19 8.40
C LEU A 143 0.78 29.93 6.92
N ALA A 144 -0.49 29.94 6.46
CA ALA A 144 -0.83 29.78 5.06
C ALA A 144 -0.22 30.88 4.19
N ASP A 145 -0.22 32.12 4.68
CA ASP A 145 0.41 33.27 4.00
C ASP A 145 1.93 33.14 3.93
N GLU A 146 2.56 32.62 5.00
CA GLU A 146 4.00 32.35 5.04
C GLU A 146 4.41 31.22 4.08
N ILE A 147 3.64 30.14 4.02
CA ILE A 147 3.86 29.01 3.13
C ILE A 147 3.66 29.43 1.67
N GLY A 148 2.69 30.32 1.44
CA GLY A 148 2.25 30.75 0.11
C GLY A 148 1.30 29.74 -0.56
N TYR A 149 0.24 30.27 -1.18
CA TYR A 149 -0.78 29.47 -1.88
C TYR A 149 -0.24 28.80 -3.15
N PRO A 150 -0.79 27.66 -3.60
CA PRO A 150 -1.87 26.92 -2.93
C PRO A 150 -1.39 26.17 -1.69
N VAL A 151 -2.30 26.01 -0.70
CA VAL A 151 -2.08 25.22 0.49
C VAL A 151 -3.14 24.12 0.60
N ILE A 152 -2.86 23.09 1.39
CA ILE A 152 -3.83 22.06 1.76
C ILE A 152 -4.06 22.07 3.26
N ILE A 153 -5.33 22.07 3.66
CA ILE A 153 -5.75 21.94 5.06
C ILE A 153 -6.13 20.48 5.27
N LYS A 154 -5.62 19.85 6.33
CA LYS A 154 -5.86 18.43 6.66
C LYS A 154 -6.33 18.32 8.10
N ALA A 155 -7.30 17.44 8.39
CA ALA A 155 -7.64 17.08 9.77
C ALA A 155 -6.42 16.45 10.49
N ALA A 156 -6.20 16.81 11.75
CA ALA A 156 -5.13 16.25 12.56
C ALA A 156 -5.40 14.78 12.90
N ALA A 157 -6.67 14.44 13.18
CA ALA A 157 -7.09 13.07 13.40
C ALA A 157 -7.66 12.45 12.11
N GLY A 158 -7.45 11.14 11.92
CA GLY A 158 -8.01 10.36 10.82
C GLY A 158 -7.15 10.28 9.57
N GLY A 159 -7.65 9.53 8.57
CA GLY A 159 -6.98 9.21 7.30
C GLY A 159 -7.96 9.12 6.13
N GLY A 160 -7.48 8.64 4.96
CA GLY A 160 -8.34 8.37 3.80
C GLY A 160 -8.93 9.60 3.10
N GLY A 161 -8.35 10.80 3.31
CA GLY A 161 -8.79 12.01 2.61
C GLY A 161 -10.02 12.71 3.21
N ILE A 162 -10.58 12.22 4.31
CA ILE A 162 -11.69 12.86 5.03
C ILE A 162 -11.16 14.09 5.78
N GLY A 163 -11.77 15.26 5.53
CA GLY A 163 -11.35 16.52 6.18
C GLY A 163 -10.13 17.17 5.53
N MET A 164 -9.87 16.92 4.27
CA MET A 164 -8.88 17.65 3.47
C MET A 164 -9.54 18.67 2.55
N GLN A 165 -8.92 19.84 2.41
CA GLN A 165 -9.37 20.90 1.52
C GLN A 165 -8.17 21.62 0.91
N ILE A 166 -8.13 21.68 -0.43
CA ILE A 166 -7.15 22.49 -1.16
C ILE A 166 -7.68 23.92 -1.21
N VAL A 167 -6.78 24.87 -1.03
CA VAL A 167 -7.06 26.32 -1.06
C VAL A 167 -6.06 26.97 -2.00
N ASP A 168 -6.57 27.49 -3.11
CA ASP A 168 -5.74 28.07 -4.17
C ASP A 168 -5.34 29.50 -3.88
N GLU A 169 -6.13 30.25 -3.10
CA GLU A 169 -5.91 31.67 -2.80
C GLU A 169 -6.41 32.07 -1.41
N GLU A 170 -5.85 33.14 -0.85
CA GLU A 170 -6.13 33.67 0.48
C GLU A 170 -7.61 33.90 0.74
N SER A 171 -8.35 34.44 -0.25
CA SER A 171 -9.76 34.76 -0.15
C SER A 171 -10.66 33.57 0.22
N GLN A 172 -10.22 32.34 -0.07
CA GLN A 172 -10.94 31.10 0.18
C GLN A 172 -10.56 30.45 1.51
N PHE A 173 -9.43 30.86 2.12
CA PHE A 173 -8.81 30.14 3.24
C PHE A 173 -9.74 30.05 4.47
N ALA A 174 -10.28 31.17 4.92
CA ALA A 174 -11.12 31.20 6.14
C ALA A 174 -12.35 30.30 6.05
N SER A 175 -13.00 30.24 4.87
CA SER A 175 -14.16 29.37 4.67
C SER A 175 -13.78 27.90 4.60
N ALA A 176 -12.67 27.57 3.93
CA ALA A 176 -12.15 26.22 3.81
C ALA A 176 -11.68 25.69 5.18
N LEU A 177 -11.02 26.53 5.99
CA LEU A 177 -10.58 26.19 7.33
C LEU A 177 -11.74 25.80 8.23
N LYS A 178 -12.77 26.65 8.30
CA LYS A 178 -14.00 26.37 9.10
C LYS A 178 -14.67 25.07 8.68
N LEU A 179 -14.74 24.82 7.38
CA LEU A 179 -15.31 23.59 6.85
C LEU A 179 -14.50 22.37 7.25
N CYS A 180 -13.17 22.43 7.14
CA CYS A 180 -12.26 21.35 7.54
C CYS A 180 -12.37 21.06 9.05
N MET A 181 -12.29 22.08 9.89
CA MET A 181 -12.41 21.97 11.35
C MET A 181 -13.75 21.34 11.76
N SER A 182 -14.86 21.81 11.14
CA SER A 182 -16.20 21.26 11.41
C SER A 182 -16.31 19.79 11.01
N ARG A 183 -15.79 19.41 9.83
CA ARG A 183 -15.77 18.02 9.37
C ARG A 183 -14.89 17.14 10.24
N ALA A 184 -13.71 17.62 10.63
CA ALA A 184 -12.80 16.92 11.51
C ALA A 184 -13.45 16.65 12.88
N LYS A 185 -14.09 17.65 13.48
CA LYS A 185 -14.85 17.52 14.72
C LYS A 185 -15.98 16.51 14.62
N SER A 186 -16.75 16.57 13.53
CA SER A 186 -17.88 15.65 13.32
C SER A 186 -17.46 14.21 13.09
N ALA A 187 -16.36 13.98 12.33
CA ALA A 187 -15.93 12.66 11.95
C ALA A 187 -15.02 11.99 13.00
N PHE A 188 -14.22 12.77 13.69
CA PHE A 188 -13.14 12.25 14.56
C PHE A 188 -13.19 12.78 16.00
N GLY A 189 -14.09 13.72 16.31
CA GLY A 189 -14.16 14.37 17.64
C GLY A 189 -13.08 15.42 17.90
N ASP A 190 -12.16 15.65 16.96
CA ASP A 190 -11.02 16.58 17.05
C ASP A 190 -11.10 17.59 15.91
N GLU A 191 -11.14 18.89 16.26
CA GLU A 191 -11.24 19.97 15.27
C GLU A 191 -9.89 20.51 14.80
N ARG A 192 -8.78 20.04 15.37
CA ARG A 192 -7.45 20.52 15.00
C ARG A 192 -7.09 20.11 13.57
N VAL A 193 -6.37 20.99 12.90
CA VAL A 193 -5.96 20.82 11.49
C VAL A 193 -4.48 21.12 11.29
N PHE A 194 -3.95 20.61 10.18
CA PHE A 194 -2.66 20.98 9.61
C PHE A 194 -2.85 21.86 8.39
N VAL A 195 -1.90 22.76 8.18
CA VAL A 195 -1.79 23.54 6.95
C VAL A 195 -0.43 23.23 6.33
N GLU A 196 -0.44 22.77 5.09
CA GLU A 196 0.78 22.40 4.36
C GLU A 196 0.77 22.99 2.95
N LYS A 197 1.96 23.15 2.37
CA LYS A 197 2.08 23.48 0.95
C LYS A 197 1.43 22.40 0.09
N TYR A 198 0.52 22.80 -0.79
CA TYR A 198 -0.03 21.87 -1.77
C TYR A 198 0.93 21.71 -2.95
N ILE A 199 1.33 20.48 -3.22
CA ILE A 199 2.21 20.14 -4.34
C ILE A 199 1.36 19.89 -5.58
N GLN A 200 1.31 20.87 -6.46
CA GLN A 200 0.52 20.81 -7.69
C GLN A 200 1.14 19.82 -8.69
N GLY A 201 0.29 19.09 -9.40
CA GLY A 201 0.73 18.14 -10.42
C GLY A 201 1.66 17.05 -9.87
N ALA A 202 1.52 16.70 -8.60
CA ALA A 202 2.39 15.75 -7.95
C ALA A 202 2.29 14.35 -8.56
N GLN A 203 3.43 13.68 -8.63
CA GLN A 203 3.55 12.25 -8.85
C GLN A 203 3.71 11.54 -7.51
N HIS A 204 3.14 10.35 -7.39
CA HIS A 204 3.33 9.48 -6.23
C HIS A 204 4.45 8.50 -6.52
N VAL A 205 5.53 8.61 -5.77
CA VAL A 205 6.69 7.72 -5.85
C VAL A 205 6.98 7.19 -4.46
N GLU A 206 7.30 5.90 -4.35
CA GLU A 206 7.54 5.26 -3.07
C GLU A 206 8.79 4.40 -3.11
N PHE A 207 9.46 4.22 -1.99
CA PHE A 207 10.69 3.43 -1.87
C PHE A 207 10.50 2.22 -0.97
N GLN A 208 10.89 1.04 -1.47
CA GLN A 208 10.90 -0.18 -0.69
C GLN A 208 12.17 -0.28 0.14
N VAL A 209 12.03 -0.52 1.44
CA VAL A 209 13.13 -0.67 2.41
C VAL A 209 13.01 -2.01 3.13
N LEU A 210 14.16 -2.59 3.46
CA LEU A 210 14.32 -3.67 4.44
C LEU A 210 15.35 -3.21 5.48
N ALA A 211 15.02 -3.37 6.76
CA ALA A 211 15.91 -3.00 7.87
C ALA A 211 15.93 -4.08 8.96
N ASP A 212 17.05 -4.19 9.68
CA ASP A 212 17.26 -5.18 10.75
C ASP A 212 17.20 -4.59 12.17
N GLY A 213 16.86 -3.31 12.28
CA GLY A 213 16.84 -2.55 13.53
C GLY A 213 18.10 -1.70 13.77
N LYS A 214 19.14 -1.87 12.93
CA LYS A 214 20.40 -1.13 13.00
C LYS A 214 20.80 -0.55 11.65
N ASN A 215 20.66 -1.36 10.60
CA ASN A 215 21.01 -1.04 9.23
C ASN A 215 19.80 -1.18 8.34
N ALA A 216 19.79 -0.46 7.22
CA ALA A 216 18.74 -0.52 6.22
C ALA A 216 19.32 -0.57 4.80
N ILE A 217 18.60 -1.23 3.89
CA ILE A 217 18.85 -1.24 2.46
C ILE A 217 17.57 -0.91 1.71
N HIS A 218 17.68 -0.24 0.56
CA HIS A 218 16.53 0.04 -0.30
C HIS A 218 16.53 -0.85 -1.56
N PHE A 219 15.35 -1.20 -2.01
CA PHE A 219 15.13 -1.96 -3.25
C PHE A 219 14.67 -1.09 -4.41
N GLY A 220 14.90 0.22 -4.32
CA GLY A 220 14.46 1.20 -5.30
C GLY A 220 13.01 1.59 -5.14
N GLU A 221 12.53 2.28 -6.15
CA GLU A 221 11.23 2.95 -6.14
C GLU A 221 10.20 2.26 -7.01
N ARG A 222 8.94 2.59 -6.72
CA ARG A 222 7.75 2.32 -7.52
C ARG A 222 7.03 3.62 -7.82
N PHE A 223 6.50 3.74 -9.01
CA PHE A 223 5.62 4.82 -9.43
C PHE A 223 4.17 4.41 -9.26
N CYS A 224 3.38 5.19 -8.52
CA CYS A 224 2.04 4.83 -8.08
C CYS A 224 1.00 5.93 -8.32
N SER A 225 1.19 6.82 -9.30
CA SER A 225 0.31 7.97 -9.53
C SER A 225 -1.04 7.62 -10.14
N ILE A 226 -1.20 6.42 -10.71
CA ILE A 226 -2.48 5.98 -11.26
C ILE A 226 -3.35 5.47 -10.11
N GLN A 227 -4.18 6.37 -9.61
CA GLN A 227 -5.00 6.16 -8.42
C GLN A 227 -6.41 6.65 -8.64
N ARG A 228 -7.34 6.12 -7.88
CA ARG A 228 -8.68 6.64 -7.74
C ARG A 228 -9.06 6.74 -6.27
N ARG A 229 -9.46 7.94 -5.82
CA ARG A 229 -9.79 8.21 -4.40
C ARG A 229 -8.71 7.70 -3.44
N HIS A 230 -7.44 7.97 -3.78
CA HIS A 230 -6.24 7.51 -3.06
C HIS A 230 -6.01 5.99 -3.06
N GLN A 231 -6.76 5.22 -3.85
CA GLN A 231 -6.49 3.80 -4.10
C GLN A 231 -5.67 3.65 -5.37
N LYS A 232 -4.49 3.06 -5.25
CA LYS A 232 -3.60 2.74 -6.37
C LYS A 232 -4.27 1.70 -7.27
N LEU A 233 -4.18 1.86 -8.58
CA LEU A 233 -4.75 0.95 -9.59
C LEU A 233 -3.68 0.32 -10.45
N VAL A 234 -2.64 1.09 -10.79
CA VAL A 234 -1.49 0.62 -11.56
C VAL A 234 -0.21 1.13 -10.88
N GLU A 235 0.73 0.25 -10.69
CA GLU A 235 2.06 0.53 -10.17
C GLU A 235 3.13 0.02 -11.12
N GLU A 236 4.24 0.73 -11.23
CA GLU A 236 5.35 0.33 -12.10
C GLU A 236 6.72 0.72 -11.54
N GLY A 237 7.78 0.09 -12.02
CA GLY A 237 9.17 0.41 -11.68
C GLY A 237 10.18 -0.32 -12.57
N PRO A 238 11.42 0.17 -12.63
CA PRO A 238 11.93 1.41 -12.05
C PRO A 238 11.48 2.67 -12.79
N TRP A 239 11.48 3.84 -12.13
CA TRP A 239 10.97 5.09 -12.70
C TRP A 239 11.99 6.21 -12.76
N LEU A 240 12.91 6.27 -11.80
CA LEU A 240 13.91 7.32 -11.64
C LEU A 240 15.22 6.98 -12.37
N SER A 241 16.09 8.00 -12.53
CA SER A 241 17.49 7.75 -12.88
C SER A 241 18.22 7.06 -11.72
N ASP A 242 19.32 6.39 -12.03
CA ASP A 242 20.10 5.67 -11.02
C ASP A 242 20.62 6.62 -9.93
N GLU A 243 21.08 7.82 -10.31
CA GLU A 243 21.58 8.85 -9.37
C GLU A 243 20.48 9.30 -8.39
N LYS A 244 19.27 9.58 -8.91
CA LYS A 244 18.15 10.02 -8.05
C LYS A 244 17.63 8.89 -7.17
N ARG A 245 17.63 7.65 -7.67
CA ARG A 245 17.28 6.46 -6.89
C ARG A 245 18.23 6.28 -5.72
N GLU A 246 19.54 6.37 -5.95
CA GLU A 246 20.54 6.24 -4.89
C GLU A 246 20.46 7.41 -3.90
N GLU A 247 20.27 8.64 -4.36
CA GLU A 247 20.13 9.83 -3.51
C GLU A 247 18.97 9.66 -2.52
N ILE A 248 17.76 9.39 -3.01
CA ILE A 248 16.57 9.26 -2.15
C ILE A 248 16.61 7.94 -1.39
N GLY A 249 17.11 6.87 -2.01
CA GLY A 249 17.31 5.57 -1.38
C GLY A 249 18.19 5.65 -0.14
N ALA A 250 19.30 6.39 -0.20
CA ALA A 250 20.15 6.61 0.98
C ALA A 250 19.44 7.38 2.09
N LEU A 251 18.58 8.35 1.75
CA LEU A 251 17.80 9.10 2.74
C LEU A 251 16.76 8.22 3.43
N VAL A 252 16.02 7.37 2.70
CA VAL A 252 15.03 6.48 3.32
C VAL A 252 15.67 5.42 4.20
N CYS A 253 16.88 4.93 3.85
CA CYS A 253 17.64 4.04 4.72
C CYS A 253 18.00 4.72 6.05
N LYS A 254 18.52 5.96 6.01
CA LYS A 254 18.78 6.76 7.22
C LYS A 254 17.52 7.00 8.04
N GLY A 255 16.38 7.27 7.39
CA GLY A 255 15.09 7.39 8.05
C GLY A 255 14.69 6.12 8.80
N ALA A 256 14.83 4.96 8.18
CA ALA A 256 14.55 3.67 8.81
C ALA A 256 15.50 3.37 9.99
N GLU A 257 16.79 3.62 9.81
CA GLU A 257 17.83 3.44 10.85
C GLU A 257 17.57 4.35 12.06
N SER A 258 17.18 5.63 11.82
CA SER A 258 16.96 6.62 12.89
C SER A 258 15.87 6.22 13.89
N VAL A 259 14.90 5.42 13.45
CA VAL A 259 13.79 4.93 14.29
C VAL A 259 13.96 3.47 14.72
N GLY A 260 15.12 2.85 14.43
CA GLY A 260 15.39 1.44 14.76
C GLY A 260 14.42 0.48 14.06
N TYR A 261 14.04 0.78 12.80
CA TYR A 261 13.07 -0.01 12.04
C TYR A 261 13.55 -1.44 11.82
N LYS A 262 12.62 -2.41 11.95
CA LYS A 262 12.91 -3.82 11.67
C LYS A 262 11.83 -4.42 10.77
N GLY A 263 12.22 -5.03 9.64
CA GLY A 263 11.33 -5.63 8.66
C GLY A 263 11.21 -4.81 7.37
N LEU A 264 10.13 -5.07 6.63
CA LEU A 264 9.80 -4.36 5.38
C LEU A 264 9.06 -3.06 5.67
N ALA A 265 9.47 -1.97 5.02
CA ALA A 265 8.78 -0.69 5.01
C ALA A 265 8.65 -0.13 3.60
N THR A 266 7.71 0.77 3.42
CA THR A 266 7.61 1.59 2.22
C THR A 266 7.51 3.06 2.62
N PHE A 267 8.41 3.89 2.08
CA PHE A 267 8.44 5.33 2.27
C PHE A 267 7.76 5.99 1.07
N GLU A 268 6.66 6.67 1.29
CA GLU A 268 5.88 7.32 0.24
C GLU A 268 6.25 8.80 0.11
N PHE A 269 6.32 9.28 -1.13
CA PHE A 269 6.66 10.66 -1.48
C PHE A 269 5.72 11.22 -2.52
N LEU A 270 5.55 12.54 -2.46
CA LEU A 270 5.12 13.34 -3.59
C LEU A 270 6.35 13.89 -4.30
N ARG A 271 6.39 13.74 -5.63
CA ARG A 271 7.41 14.33 -6.50
C ARG A 271 6.75 15.42 -7.33
N ASP A 272 7.31 16.64 -7.29
CA ASP A 272 6.78 17.76 -8.06
C ASP A 272 7.30 17.79 -9.52
N ALA A 273 6.86 18.78 -10.28
CA ALA A 273 7.26 18.98 -11.67
C ALA A 273 8.76 19.33 -11.84
N ASN A 274 9.43 19.86 -10.80
CA ASN A 274 10.86 20.15 -10.81
C ASN A 274 11.69 18.90 -10.51
N GLY A 275 11.06 17.81 -10.04
CA GLY A 275 11.73 16.59 -9.63
C GLY A 275 12.07 16.55 -8.15
N ASP A 276 11.61 17.52 -7.36
CA ASP A 276 11.80 17.57 -5.92
C ASP A 276 10.86 16.60 -5.21
N PHE A 277 11.35 15.97 -4.15
CA PHE A 277 10.63 14.99 -3.37
C PHE A 277 10.13 15.59 -2.07
N TYR A 278 8.94 15.16 -1.62
CA TYR A 278 8.36 15.56 -0.35
C TYR A 278 7.79 14.32 0.33
N PHE A 279 8.35 14.00 1.49
CA PHE A 279 7.91 12.86 2.29
C PHE A 279 6.42 12.96 2.64
N LEU A 280 5.71 11.85 2.48
CA LEU A 280 4.28 11.75 2.75
C LEU A 280 4.01 10.91 4.00
N GLU A 281 4.42 9.64 3.98
CA GLU A 281 4.23 8.70 5.10
C GLU A 281 5.14 7.47 4.96
N VAL A 282 5.23 6.68 6.04
CA VAL A 282 5.82 5.34 6.01
C VAL A 282 4.72 4.32 6.24
N ASN A 283 4.68 3.28 5.40
CA ASN A 283 3.85 2.11 5.63
C ASN A 283 4.71 1.03 6.30
N PRO A 284 4.52 0.75 7.61
CA PRO A 284 5.40 -0.14 8.38
C PRO A 284 5.03 -1.62 8.18
N ARG A 285 4.90 -2.05 6.95
CA ARG A 285 4.47 -3.39 6.53
C ARG A 285 4.82 -3.67 5.07
N VAL A 286 4.59 -4.91 4.63
CA VAL A 286 4.53 -5.23 3.20
C VAL A 286 3.37 -4.48 2.53
N GLN A 287 3.56 -4.02 1.30
CA GLN A 287 2.48 -3.40 0.50
C GLN A 287 1.95 -4.33 -0.59
N VAL A 288 0.78 -4.00 -1.16
CA VAL A 288 0.16 -4.75 -2.27
C VAL A 288 1.13 -4.84 -3.44
N GLU A 289 1.80 -3.74 -3.76
CA GLU A 289 2.68 -3.53 -4.91
C GLU A 289 4.15 -3.98 -4.71
N HIS A 290 4.48 -4.64 -3.58
CA HIS A 290 5.82 -5.18 -3.35
C HIS A 290 6.29 -6.10 -4.49
N THR A 291 5.38 -6.73 -5.16
CA THR A 291 5.61 -7.67 -6.28
C THR A 291 6.23 -7.03 -7.52
N VAL A 292 6.04 -5.72 -7.74
CA VAL A 292 6.77 -4.94 -8.77
C VAL A 292 8.28 -4.97 -8.46
N THR A 293 8.64 -4.64 -7.22
CA THR A 293 10.02 -4.65 -6.76
C THR A 293 10.64 -6.05 -6.85
N GLU A 294 9.90 -7.09 -6.49
CA GLU A 294 10.36 -8.47 -6.62
C GLU A 294 10.71 -8.84 -8.06
N LEU A 295 9.89 -8.42 -9.04
CA LEU A 295 10.14 -8.73 -10.45
C LEU A 295 11.38 -8.02 -11.01
N ILE A 296 11.65 -6.78 -10.61
CA ILE A 296 12.79 -6.02 -11.13
C ILE A 296 14.10 -6.31 -10.39
N THR A 297 14.04 -6.80 -9.14
CA THR A 297 15.24 -7.11 -8.34
C THR A 297 15.55 -8.60 -8.25
N GLY A 298 14.54 -9.45 -8.43
CA GLY A 298 14.67 -10.91 -8.31
C GLY A 298 14.66 -11.43 -6.87
N TYR A 299 14.41 -10.59 -5.86
CA TYR A 299 14.36 -10.98 -4.46
C TYR A 299 12.94 -11.24 -3.97
N ASN A 300 12.75 -12.27 -3.12
CA ASN A 300 11.51 -12.54 -2.41
C ASN A 300 11.45 -11.67 -1.14
N LEU A 301 10.75 -10.54 -1.22
CA LEU A 301 10.67 -9.59 -0.11
C LEU A 301 10.00 -10.18 1.14
N VAL A 302 8.96 -11.00 0.96
CA VAL A 302 8.28 -11.66 2.10
C VAL A 302 9.25 -12.59 2.85
N GLU A 303 10.06 -13.36 2.14
CA GLU A 303 11.10 -14.19 2.74
C GLU A 303 12.13 -13.36 3.51
N LEU A 304 12.65 -12.30 2.90
CA LEU A 304 13.61 -11.40 3.54
C LEU A 304 13.05 -10.79 4.84
N GLY A 305 11.80 -10.36 4.82
CA GLY A 305 11.13 -9.85 6.03
C GLY A 305 11.00 -10.90 7.13
N ILE A 306 10.71 -12.15 6.78
CA ILE A 306 10.64 -13.27 7.73
C ILE A 306 12.03 -13.57 8.32
N ARG A 307 13.07 -13.64 7.49
CA ARG A 307 14.45 -13.90 7.94
C ARG A 307 14.94 -12.84 8.94
N VAL A 308 14.71 -11.57 8.64
CA VAL A 308 15.02 -10.47 9.57
C VAL A 308 14.23 -10.61 10.88
N ALA A 309 12.94 -10.97 10.81
CA ALA A 309 12.13 -11.17 12.01
C ALA A 309 12.61 -12.34 12.87
N GLN A 310 13.20 -13.38 12.25
CA GLN A 310 13.87 -14.50 12.94
C GLN A 310 15.16 -14.10 13.65
N GLY A 311 15.62 -12.87 13.47
CA GLY A 311 16.82 -12.33 14.13
C GLY A 311 18.08 -12.37 13.28
N GLU A 312 17.97 -12.67 11.98
CA GLU A 312 19.10 -12.50 11.07
C GLU A 312 19.43 -11.01 10.91
N ASP A 313 20.71 -10.67 10.84
CA ASP A 313 21.15 -9.38 10.30
C ASP A 313 20.73 -9.28 8.83
N LEU A 314 20.85 -8.09 8.21
CA LEU A 314 20.49 -7.92 6.80
C LEU A 314 21.17 -9.00 5.93
N PRO A 315 20.38 -9.86 5.25
CA PRO A 315 20.95 -10.98 4.47
C PRO A 315 21.63 -10.52 3.16
N LEU A 316 21.54 -9.23 2.85
CA LEU A 316 22.06 -8.57 1.65
C LEU A 316 22.70 -7.25 2.01
N SER A 317 23.69 -6.83 1.21
CA SER A 317 24.22 -5.47 1.19
C SER A 317 23.53 -4.63 0.11
N GLN A 318 23.61 -3.31 0.17
CA GLN A 318 23.05 -2.43 -0.88
C GLN A 318 23.63 -2.74 -2.26
N SER A 319 24.91 -3.12 -2.33
CA SER A 319 25.59 -3.47 -3.58
C SER A 319 25.10 -4.77 -4.25
N ASP A 320 24.35 -5.60 -3.54
CA ASP A 320 23.74 -6.82 -4.09
C ASP A 320 22.45 -6.52 -4.85
N ILE A 321 21.85 -5.33 -4.62
CA ILE A 321 20.61 -4.95 -5.23
C ILE A 321 20.87 -4.40 -6.63
N ALA A 322 20.31 -5.04 -7.64
CA ALA A 322 20.36 -4.61 -9.03
C ALA A 322 18.94 -4.61 -9.63
N TRP A 323 18.61 -3.54 -10.33
CA TRP A 323 17.32 -3.38 -11.01
C TRP A 323 17.45 -3.82 -12.46
N ARG A 324 16.57 -4.72 -12.90
CA ARG A 324 16.63 -5.31 -14.26
C ARG A 324 15.28 -5.22 -14.93
N GLY A 325 15.30 -4.63 -16.12
CA GLY A 325 14.08 -4.45 -16.91
C GLY A 325 13.08 -3.49 -16.27
N HIS A 326 11.81 -3.71 -16.56
CA HIS A 326 10.70 -2.89 -16.06
C HIS A 326 9.51 -3.80 -15.74
N ALA A 327 8.83 -3.54 -14.64
CA ALA A 327 7.63 -4.27 -14.25
C ALA A 327 6.43 -3.34 -14.07
N ILE A 328 5.24 -3.81 -14.45
CA ILE A 328 3.96 -3.13 -14.29
C ILE A 328 3.02 -4.07 -13.57
N GLN A 329 2.28 -3.56 -12.58
CA GLN A 329 1.21 -4.25 -11.88
C GLN A 329 -0.13 -3.55 -12.15
N CYS A 330 -1.17 -4.34 -12.44
CA CYS A 330 -2.56 -3.91 -12.45
C CYS A 330 -3.33 -4.61 -11.33
N ARG A 331 -4.07 -3.85 -10.51
CA ARG A 331 -4.98 -4.41 -9.50
C ARG A 331 -6.31 -4.77 -10.14
N LEU A 332 -6.59 -6.05 -10.24
CA LEU A 332 -7.85 -6.55 -10.80
C LEU A 332 -8.89 -6.63 -9.68
N ASN A 333 -9.69 -5.58 -9.55
CA ASN A 333 -10.74 -5.48 -8.55
C ASN A 333 -12.09 -5.93 -9.11
N ALA A 334 -12.89 -6.60 -8.28
CA ALA A 334 -14.29 -6.92 -8.56
C ALA A 334 -15.16 -5.68 -8.34
N GLU A 335 -15.16 -4.77 -9.30
CA GLU A 335 -15.86 -3.48 -9.28
C GLU A 335 -16.44 -3.16 -10.65
N ASP A 336 -17.55 -2.41 -10.64
CA ASP A 336 -18.08 -1.81 -11.87
C ASP A 336 -17.04 -0.86 -12.47
N PRO A 337 -16.65 -1.01 -13.75
CA PRO A 337 -15.58 -0.19 -14.34
C PRO A 337 -15.97 1.27 -14.60
N LYS A 338 -17.24 1.66 -14.42
CA LYS A 338 -17.72 3.03 -14.59
C LYS A 338 -17.97 3.70 -13.24
N GLU A 339 -18.77 3.05 -12.40
CA GLU A 339 -19.19 3.59 -11.11
C GLU A 339 -18.19 3.24 -9.98
N PHE A 340 -17.36 2.21 -10.19
CA PHE A 340 -16.42 1.65 -9.22
C PHE A 340 -17.10 1.20 -7.92
N VAL A 341 -18.30 0.72 -8.04
CA VAL A 341 -19.00 0.07 -6.94
C VAL A 341 -18.54 -1.37 -6.84
N PRO A 342 -18.25 -1.90 -5.64
CA PRO A 342 -17.92 -3.31 -5.48
C PRO A 342 -18.97 -4.23 -6.10
N SER A 343 -18.51 -5.27 -6.76
CA SER A 343 -19.34 -6.28 -7.41
C SER A 343 -19.11 -7.65 -6.77
N PRO A 344 -19.66 -7.89 -5.57
CA PRO A 344 -19.56 -9.19 -4.92
C PRO A 344 -20.38 -10.23 -5.72
N GLY A 345 -20.00 -11.50 -5.57
CA GLY A 345 -20.72 -12.59 -6.20
C GLY A 345 -19.84 -13.78 -6.54
N ARG A 346 -20.45 -14.78 -7.14
CA ARG A 346 -19.76 -16.01 -7.48
C ARG A 346 -19.00 -15.88 -8.80
N LEU A 347 -17.72 -16.21 -8.77
CA LEU A 347 -16.92 -16.38 -10.00
C LEU A 347 -17.35 -17.69 -10.67
N TRP A 348 -17.97 -17.60 -11.86
CA TRP A 348 -18.34 -18.78 -12.65
C TRP A 348 -17.12 -19.40 -13.31
N ASP A 349 -16.28 -18.50 -13.87
CA ASP A 349 -15.00 -18.87 -14.44
C ASP A 349 -13.99 -17.74 -14.22
N CYS A 350 -12.72 -18.11 -14.06
CA CYS A 350 -11.61 -17.18 -14.05
C CYS A 350 -10.37 -17.85 -14.63
N HIS A 351 -9.82 -17.22 -15.66
CA HIS A 351 -8.56 -17.60 -16.27
C HIS A 351 -7.59 -16.45 -16.17
N PHE A 352 -6.40 -16.72 -15.65
CA PHE A 352 -5.32 -15.75 -15.55
C PHE A 352 -4.17 -16.17 -16.46
N PRO A 353 -3.61 -15.25 -17.26
CA PRO A 353 -2.54 -15.57 -18.21
C PRO A 353 -1.27 -15.99 -17.46
N SER A 354 -0.45 -16.74 -18.16
CA SER A 354 0.86 -17.18 -17.69
C SER A 354 1.87 -17.16 -18.84
N GLY A 355 3.15 -17.30 -18.52
CA GLY A 355 4.21 -17.36 -19.51
C GLY A 355 5.35 -16.43 -19.20
N PHE A 356 6.25 -16.23 -20.17
CA PHE A 356 7.46 -15.46 -19.96
C PHE A 356 7.16 -14.01 -19.62
N GLY A 357 7.61 -13.56 -18.43
CA GLY A 357 7.42 -12.20 -17.95
C GLY A 357 5.99 -11.87 -17.51
N ILE A 358 5.15 -12.88 -17.22
CA ILE A 358 3.81 -12.72 -16.66
C ILE A 358 3.77 -13.39 -15.29
N ARG A 359 3.25 -12.66 -14.28
CA ARG A 359 2.97 -13.16 -12.94
C ARG A 359 1.55 -12.76 -12.54
N CYS A 360 0.83 -13.68 -11.93
CA CYS A 360 -0.47 -13.40 -11.34
C CYS A 360 -0.51 -13.86 -9.87
N ASP A 361 -0.67 -12.93 -8.95
CA ASP A 361 -0.91 -13.23 -7.55
C ASP A 361 -2.41 -13.10 -7.28
N THR A 362 -3.07 -14.23 -7.05
CA THR A 362 -4.52 -14.30 -6.89
C THR A 362 -4.92 -15.40 -5.93
N HIS A 363 -6.02 -15.19 -5.22
CA HIS A 363 -6.73 -16.20 -4.44
C HIS A 363 -8.03 -16.65 -5.11
N ALA A 364 -8.37 -16.03 -6.25
CA ALA A 364 -9.57 -16.34 -7.01
C ALA A 364 -9.43 -17.67 -7.76
N HIS A 365 -10.54 -18.41 -7.81
CA HIS A 365 -10.65 -19.66 -8.56
C HIS A 365 -12.10 -19.84 -9.03
N PRO A 366 -12.38 -20.66 -10.03
CA PRO A 366 -13.75 -20.97 -10.45
C PRO A 366 -14.57 -21.46 -9.27
N GLY A 367 -15.76 -20.89 -9.06
CA GLY A 367 -16.64 -21.20 -7.95
C GLY A 367 -16.39 -20.42 -6.65
N TYR A 368 -15.34 -19.58 -6.59
CA TYR A 368 -15.10 -18.69 -5.45
C TYR A 368 -16.23 -17.67 -5.31
N GLU A 369 -16.70 -17.49 -4.07
CA GLU A 369 -17.70 -16.48 -3.71
C GLU A 369 -16.99 -15.23 -3.21
N MET A 370 -16.96 -14.19 -4.05
CA MET A 370 -16.35 -12.90 -3.68
C MET A 370 -17.23 -12.20 -2.65
N PRO A 371 -16.77 -12.05 -1.40
CA PRO A 371 -17.59 -11.45 -0.34
C PRO A 371 -17.62 -9.90 -0.50
N GLY A 372 -18.80 -9.30 -0.24
CA GLY A 372 -18.97 -7.86 -0.32
C GLY A 372 -18.55 -7.08 0.93
N CYS A 373 -18.08 -7.77 1.97
CA CYS A 373 -17.69 -7.15 3.26
C CYS A 373 -16.17 -6.87 3.37
N PHE A 374 -15.37 -7.28 2.39
CA PHE A 374 -13.93 -7.08 2.33
C PHE A 374 -13.55 -6.27 1.08
N ASP A 375 -12.25 -5.97 0.96
CA ASP A 375 -11.70 -5.34 -0.24
C ASP A 375 -12.01 -6.16 -1.50
N SER A 376 -12.22 -5.45 -2.61
CA SER A 376 -12.64 -6.02 -3.90
C SER A 376 -11.52 -6.66 -4.72
N LEU A 377 -10.27 -6.66 -4.25
CA LEU A 377 -9.11 -7.17 -4.98
C LEU A 377 -9.21 -8.68 -5.23
N LEU A 378 -9.30 -9.08 -6.50
CA LEU A 378 -9.29 -10.48 -6.94
C LEU A 378 -7.88 -10.98 -7.24
N ALA A 379 -7.10 -10.14 -7.92
CA ALA A 379 -5.77 -10.52 -8.39
C ALA A 379 -4.88 -9.29 -8.59
N LYS A 380 -3.57 -9.53 -8.51
CA LYS A 380 -2.53 -8.63 -9.02
C LYS A 380 -1.99 -9.27 -10.29
N LEU A 381 -2.21 -8.63 -11.43
CA LEU A 381 -1.63 -9.04 -12.70
C LEU A 381 -0.37 -8.21 -12.94
N LEU A 382 0.75 -8.90 -13.11
CA LEU A 382 2.05 -8.26 -13.31
C LEU A 382 2.68 -8.71 -14.60
N THR A 383 3.38 -7.78 -15.24
CA THR A 383 4.23 -8.09 -16.38
C THR A 383 5.62 -7.48 -16.18
N TRP A 384 6.62 -8.23 -16.64
CA TRP A 384 8.00 -7.79 -16.71
C TRP A 384 8.47 -7.75 -18.16
N GLY A 385 9.25 -6.73 -18.50
CA GLY A 385 9.88 -6.58 -19.81
C GLY A 385 11.34 -6.16 -19.69
N HIS A 386 12.11 -6.27 -20.75
CA HIS A 386 13.48 -5.76 -20.79
C HIS A 386 13.52 -4.23 -20.64
N ASP A 387 12.44 -3.57 -21.06
CA ASP A 387 12.17 -2.16 -20.90
C ASP A 387 10.67 -1.94 -20.63
N ARG A 388 10.28 -0.68 -20.45
CA ARG A 388 8.89 -0.29 -20.18
C ARG A 388 7.95 -0.61 -21.33
N GLU A 389 8.38 -0.39 -22.57
CA GLU A 389 7.56 -0.64 -23.76
C GLU A 389 7.23 -2.14 -23.87
N ASP A 390 8.21 -3.01 -23.63
CA ASP A 390 8.02 -4.46 -23.60
C ASP A 390 7.05 -4.88 -22.46
N ALA A 391 7.17 -4.27 -21.27
CA ALA A 391 6.26 -4.54 -20.16
C ALA A 391 4.83 -4.10 -20.46
N VAL A 392 4.63 -2.90 -21.04
CA VAL A 392 3.31 -2.39 -21.45
C VAL A 392 2.68 -3.30 -22.52
N ARG A 393 3.46 -3.69 -23.54
CA ARG A 393 2.98 -4.58 -24.59
C ARG A 393 2.50 -5.92 -24.03
N ARG A 394 3.25 -6.51 -23.08
CA ARG A 394 2.85 -7.74 -22.40
C ARG A 394 1.62 -7.55 -21.53
N MET A 395 1.51 -6.39 -20.83
CA MET A 395 0.33 -6.12 -20.02
C MET A 395 -0.94 -6.05 -20.88
N ARG A 396 -0.88 -5.45 -22.07
CA ARG A 396 -2.00 -5.48 -23.03
C ARG A 396 -2.43 -6.89 -23.35
N THR A 397 -1.48 -7.74 -23.76
CA THR A 397 -1.76 -9.14 -24.07
C THR A 397 -2.31 -9.89 -22.86
N ALA A 398 -1.71 -9.71 -21.70
CA ALA A 398 -2.13 -10.36 -20.46
C ALA A 398 -3.56 -9.94 -20.04
N LEU A 399 -3.90 -8.67 -20.19
CA LEU A 399 -5.26 -8.17 -19.92
C LEU A 399 -6.27 -8.71 -20.93
N ASP A 400 -5.90 -8.85 -22.21
CA ASP A 400 -6.76 -9.42 -23.27
C ASP A 400 -7.00 -10.93 -23.06
N GLU A 401 -6.03 -11.66 -22.50
CA GLU A 401 -6.15 -13.08 -22.18
C GLU A 401 -6.89 -13.35 -20.85
N THR A 402 -6.96 -12.34 -19.95
CA THR A 402 -7.62 -12.51 -18.66
C THR A 402 -9.13 -12.62 -18.83
N GLN A 403 -9.72 -13.70 -18.32
CA GLN A 403 -11.16 -13.94 -18.36
C GLN A 403 -11.69 -14.10 -16.92
N ILE A 404 -12.66 -13.26 -16.56
CA ILE A 404 -13.38 -13.34 -15.27
C ILE A 404 -14.87 -13.21 -15.59
N THR A 405 -15.67 -14.16 -15.11
CA THR A 405 -17.13 -14.14 -15.27
C THR A 405 -17.85 -14.31 -13.95
N GLY A 406 -19.05 -13.73 -13.83
CA GLY A 406 -19.88 -13.78 -12.63
C GLY A 406 -19.86 -12.50 -11.81
N VAL A 407 -18.84 -11.66 -11.96
CA VAL A 407 -18.72 -10.34 -11.32
C VAL A 407 -18.25 -9.31 -12.35
N GLN A 408 -18.52 -8.03 -12.08
CA GLN A 408 -17.90 -6.94 -12.84
C GLN A 408 -16.46 -6.73 -12.33
N HIS A 409 -15.58 -6.22 -13.19
CA HIS A 409 -14.16 -6.07 -12.89
C HIS A 409 -13.52 -4.92 -13.67
N LEU A 410 -12.35 -4.45 -13.19
CA LEU A 410 -11.66 -3.29 -13.75
C LEU A 410 -10.76 -3.59 -14.96
N ILE A 411 -10.75 -4.80 -15.53
CA ILE A 411 -9.92 -5.15 -16.71
C ILE A 411 -10.14 -4.18 -17.88
N PRO A 412 -11.39 -3.80 -18.25
CA PRO A 412 -11.61 -2.85 -19.34
C PRO A 412 -10.98 -1.47 -19.09
N LEU A 413 -10.95 -1.03 -17.83
CA LEU A 413 -10.28 0.20 -17.44
C LEU A 413 -8.76 0.08 -17.58
N HIS A 414 -8.17 -1.00 -17.06
CA HIS A 414 -6.73 -1.23 -17.17
C HIS A 414 -6.28 -1.32 -18.63
N ARG A 415 -7.09 -1.99 -19.46
CA ARG A 415 -6.80 -2.10 -20.91
C ARG A 415 -6.75 -0.72 -21.56
N ARG A 416 -7.67 0.16 -21.21
CA ARG A 416 -7.69 1.54 -21.67
C ARG A 416 -6.47 2.33 -21.17
N ILE A 417 -6.12 2.21 -19.87
CA ILE A 417 -4.95 2.89 -19.30
C ILE A 417 -3.68 2.55 -20.09
N MET A 418 -3.50 1.29 -20.50
CA MET A 418 -2.34 0.85 -21.27
C MET A 418 -2.24 1.48 -22.66
N ASP A 419 -3.30 2.10 -23.17
CA ASP A 419 -3.36 2.79 -24.47
C ASP A 419 -3.38 4.32 -24.34
N GLU A 420 -3.51 4.86 -23.10
CA GLU A 420 -3.58 6.32 -22.89
C GLU A 420 -2.23 7.00 -23.20
N PRO A 421 -2.22 8.07 -24.01
CA PRO A 421 -0.99 8.77 -24.38
C PRO A 421 -0.21 9.30 -23.17
N ASP A 422 -0.90 9.84 -22.15
CA ASP A 422 -0.24 10.37 -20.94
C ASP A 422 0.48 9.26 -20.18
N PHE A 423 -0.11 8.06 -20.12
CA PHE A 423 0.55 6.88 -19.54
C PHE A 423 1.77 6.46 -20.35
N LEU A 424 1.63 6.39 -21.67
CA LEU A 424 2.74 5.98 -22.56
C LEU A 424 3.90 6.97 -22.50
N ASN A 425 3.61 8.26 -22.45
CA ASN A 425 4.59 9.35 -22.40
C ASN A 425 5.16 9.64 -21.01
N ARG A 426 4.70 8.93 -19.96
CA ARG A 426 5.08 9.15 -18.56
C ARG A 426 4.63 10.50 -17.97
N ASP A 427 3.58 11.11 -18.53
CA ASP A 427 3.06 12.42 -18.12
C ASP A 427 1.94 12.32 -17.06
N ILE A 428 1.85 11.18 -16.38
CA ILE A 428 0.84 10.92 -15.35
C ILE A 428 1.20 11.63 -14.05
N THR A 429 0.25 12.41 -13.56
CA THR A 429 0.24 12.96 -12.20
C THR A 429 -1.03 12.49 -11.48
N ILE A 430 -1.09 12.62 -10.16
CA ILE A 430 -2.27 12.23 -9.37
C ILE A 430 -3.55 12.89 -9.89
N PRO A 431 -3.60 14.23 -10.15
CA PRO A 431 -4.80 14.87 -10.69
C PRO A 431 -5.17 14.43 -12.10
N VAL A 432 -4.18 14.12 -12.94
CA VAL A 432 -4.42 13.69 -14.34
C VAL A 432 -5.07 12.31 -14.37
N SER A 433 -4.69 11.41 -13.48
CA SER A 433 -5.27 10.08 -13.40
C SER A 433 -6.80 10.11 -13.18
N TYR A 434 -7.32 11.07 -12.41
CA TYR A 434 -8.78 11.23 -12.21
C TYR A 434 -9.54 11.64 -13.47
N LYS A 435 -8.94 12.44 -14.35
CA LYS A 435 -9.59 12.91 -15.60
C LYS A 435 -9.72 11.78 -16.63
N HIS A 436 -8.75 10.87 -16.66
CA HIS A 436 -8.69 9.78 -17.65
C HIS A 436 -9.42 8.50 -17.19
N LEU A 437 -9.69 8.36 -15.90
CA LEU A 437 -10.40 7.19 -15.35
C LEU A 437 -11.93 7.22 -15.58
N THR A 438 -12.49 8.37 -16.00
CA THR A 438 -13.91 8.43 -16.38
C THR A 438 -14.10 7.83 -17.78
N LEU A 439 -14.77 6.68 -17.86
CA LEU A 439 -15.21 6.12 -19.15
C LEU A 439 -16.13 7.10 -19.87
N PRO A 440 -15.96 7.34 -21.19
CA PRO A 440 -16.92 8.15 -21.93
C PRO A 440 -18.33 7.52 -21.85
N THR A 441 -19.33 8.37 -21.64
CA THR A 441 -20.74 7.98 -21.56
C THR A 441 -21.34 7.53 -22.90
N THR A 442 -20.54 7.48 -23.97
CA THR A 442 -20.99 7.02 -25.29
C THR A 442 -21.00 5.49 -25.31
N ALA A 443 -22.23 4.97 -25.31
CA ALA A 443 -22.50 3.57 -25.64
C ALA A 443 -21.89 3.24 -27.00
N TYR A 444 -21.03 2.25 -27.04
CA TYR A 444 -20.84 1.52 -28.31
C TYR A 444 -22.05 0.62 -28.47
N VAL A 445 -22.84 0.93 -29.52
CA VAL A 445 -23.90 0.09 -30.07
C VAL A 445 -23.26 -1.15 -30.70
#